data_cddc237c13027bb9cb2e94fda78ffd1c
#
_entry.id   cddc237c13027bb9cb2e94fda78ffd1c
#
_cell.length_a   1.000
_cell.length_b   1.000
_cell.length_c   1.000
_cell.angle_alpha   90.00
_cell.angle_beta   90.00
_cell.angle_gamma   90.00
#
_symmetry.space_group_name_H-M   'P 1'
#
loop_
_entity.id
_entity.type
_entity.pdbx_description
1 polymer ?
#
loop_
_entity_poly.entity_id
_entity_poly.type
_entity_poly.pdbx_seq_one_letter_code
_entity_poly.pdbx_strand_id
1 'polypeptide(L)'
;MSHYLQYIPKTLQEDFICNNVIPIVGAGFSKNATIPPGITMPDWNQLGRQIASYIMDYEYTNALDALSIFESEYSRVKLIEVLSKELHIHEIQPSPTYMAFCDIFYDTICTTNFDFLLEETLQLSKRPVSIIVSEEKLSINIDNCTKLIKLHGDFNHPDNMVITERDYDLFLNNNKLLATYISNLFITKTLFLVGYSFDDNDTRNLWQIINSRLGNLKKLAYCVMVDASRTEIARFERKNIKVINLPGKKENYANILKDFFIEIKELISDKSTQLFQTTDNKLKEELILPDEVSRLCYIAAPHQKISQIKENIFPLMSDCSITPITLDEILYPGENWLAKSELLIEKASLALVDLTHNNSNVIWEVTALLKNNKYLILIAEENSMVNIQLKEHPIIFYKTLDDENFLVQFQNCISTYINNYPFSGIEESSRLFDKKEYNAAAISAFRYLEECIRKSTIKLEKNTHQYSLSMMLQNLCKQEIIHNVSFNEIKEYIMLRNKLVHTNITISKSQATNIMNFVKNIINDITSYENQL
;
A
#
# COMPACT_ATOMS: atom_id res chain seq x y z
N MET A 1 -7.68 20.18 -15.93
CA MET A 1 -6.48 19.80 -16.71
C MET A 1 -5.28 20.03 -15.84
N SER A 2 -4.46 19.00 -15.64
CA SER A 2 -3.25 19.10 -14.82
C SER A 2 -2.29 20.12 -15.45
N HIS A 3 -1.91 21.15 -14.68
CA HIS A 3 -1.08 22.24 -15.18
C HIS A 3 0.41 21.92 -15.08
N TYR A 4 0.82 21.25 -13.97
CA TYR A 4 2.23 21.02 -13.67
C TYR A 4 2.74 19.62 -14.04
N LEU A 5 1.87 18.59 -14.17
CA LEU A 5 2.28 17.23 -14.50
C LEU A 5 3.03 17.10 -15.83
N GLN A 6 2.78 18.00 -16.80
CA GLN A 6 3.49 18.04 -18.08
C GLN A 6 5.00 18.34 -17.94
N TYR A 7 5.43 18.95 -16.83
CA TYR A 7 6.83 19.24 -16.53
C TYR A 7 7.54 18.09 -15.84
N ILE A 8 6.80 17.08 -15.36
CA ILE A 8 7.35 15.90 -14.70
C ILE A 8 7.65 14.82 -15.74
N PRO A 9 8.92 14.36 -15.87
CA PRO A 9 9.25 13.22 -16.73
C PRO A 9 8.40 11.99 -16.40
N LYS A 10 7.98 11.23 -17.42
CA LYS A 10 7.13 10.04 -17.24
C LYS A 10 7.74 9.03 -16.25
N THR A 11 9.05 8.82 -16.31
CA THR A 11 9.77 7.94 -15.38
C THR A 11 9.61 8.37 -13.92
N LEU A 12 9.64 9.67 -13.63
CA LEU A 12 9.41 10.17 -12.29
C LEU A 12 7.94 10.08 -11.87
N GLN A 13 6.99 10.28 -12.81
CA GLN A 13 5.58 10.04 -12.53
C GLN A 13 5.32 8.57 -12.12
N GLU A 14 5.94 7.63 -12.83
CA GLU A 14 5.88 6.20 -12.51
C GLU A 14 6.50 5.90 -11.15
N ASP A 15 7.66 6.50 -10.84
CA ASP A 15 8.31 6.33 -9.55
C ASP A 15 7.43 6.88 -8.39
N PHE A 16 6.71 7.98 -8.57
CA PHE A 16 5.74 8.48 -7.58
C PHE A 16 4.59 7.48 -7.37
N ILE A 17 4.03 6.95 -8.45
CA ILE A 17 2.93 5.97 -8.39
C ILE A 17 3.37 4.67 -7.68
N CYS A 18 4.61 4.22 -7.94
CA CYS A 18 5.17 3.01 -7.35
C CYS A 18 5.77 3.23 -5.95
N ASN A 19 5.60 4.41 -5.35
CA ASN A 19 6.23 4.80 -4.08
C ASN A 19 7.76 4.56 -4.07
N ASN A 20 8.40 4.84 -5.20
CA ASN A 20 9.84 4.64 -5.43
C ASN A 20 10.64 5.95 -5.37
N VAL A 21 10.08 6.98 -4.74
CA VAL A 21 10.66 8.32 -4.57
C VAL A 21 11.05 8.56 -3.12
N ILE A 22 12.22 9.14 -2.91
CA ILE A 22 12.63 9.69 -1.60
C ILE A 22 12.76 11.19 -1.73
N PRO A 23 11.90 11.97 -1.06
CA PRO A 23 12.09 13.40 -0.91
C PRO A 23 13.31 13.70 -0.04
N ILE A 24 14.09 14.70 -0.48
CA ILE A 24 15.15 15.32 0.31
C ILE A 24 14.77 16.79 0.47
N VAL A 25 14.42 17.18 1.69
CA VAL A 25 13.89 18.51 2.00
C VAL A 25 15.00 19.37 2.57
N GLY A 26 15.24 20.53 1.95
CA GLY A 26 16.24 21.50 2.37
C GLY A 26 15.63 22.80 2.92
N ALA A 27 16.48 23.67 3.45
CA ALA A 27 16.12 24.92 4.15
C ALA A 27 15.23 25.87 3.33
N GLY A 28 15.35 25.85 2.00
CA GLY A 28 14.49 26.65 1.13
C GLY A 28 13.00 26.25 1.20
N PHE A 29 12.68 25.03 1.66
CA PHE A 29 11.31 24.61 1.85
C PHE A 29 10.67 25.27 3.08
N SER A 30 11.46 25.56 4.13
CA SER A 30 10.98 26.25 5.33
C SER A 30 10.49 27.68 5.05
N LYS A 31 10.92 28.31 3.95
CA LYS A 31 10.38 29.61 3.49
C LYS A 31 8.90 29.56 3.11
N ASN A 32 8.33 28.35 2.91
CA ASN A 32 6.90 28.16 2.67
C ASN A 32 6.09 27.99 3.97
N ALA A 33 6.70 28.07 5.14
CA ALA A 33 5.98 28.01 6.41
C ALA A 33 5.01 29.19 6.56
N THR A 34 4.03 29.04 7.41
CA THR A 34 3.23 30.16 7.88
C THR A 34 4.06 30.94 8.89
N ILE A 35 4.42 32.16 8.53
CA ILE A 35 5.32 33.03 9.30
C ILE A 35 4.51 34.21 9.84
N PRO A 36 4.67 34.57 11.15
CA PRO A 36 4.02 35.75 11.71
C PRO A 36 4.42 37.05 11.00
N PRO A 37 3.55 38.07 10.95
CA PRO A 37 3.87 39.37 10.36
C PRO A 37 5.13 40.00 10.97
N GLY A 38 6.03 40.49 10.11
CA GLY A 38 7.26 41.17 10.55
C GLY A 38 8.46 40.25 10.72
N ILE A 39 8.28 38.92 10.61
CA ILE A 39 9.36 37.93 10.63
C ILE A 39 9.68 37.50 9.21
N THR A 40 10.95 37.23 8.93
CA THR A 40 11.42 36.66 7.65
C THR A 40 12.38 35.51 7.92
N MET A 41 12.13 34.35 7.29
CA MET A 41 13.08 33.23 7.39
C MET A 41 14.36 33.54 6.64
N PRO A 42 15.53 33.52 7.32
CA PRO A 42 16.79 33.75 6.67
C PRO A 42 17.14 32.59 5.73
N ASP A 43 17.84 32.89 4.63
CA ASP A 43 18.61 31.88 3.94
C ASP A 43 19.93 31.60 4.66
N TRP A 44 20.67 30.57 4.20
CA TRP A 44 21.94 30.16 4.84
C TRP A 44 22.94 31.32 4.97
N ASN A 45 23.10 32.10 3.93
CA ASN A 45 24.01 33.24 3.96
C ASN A 45 23.52 34.40 4.85
N GLN A 46 22.22 34.64 4.87
CA GLN A 46 21.60 35.63 5.78
C GLN A 46 21.78 35.20 7.23
N LEU A 47 21.53 33.91 7.54
CA LEU A 47 21.76 33.34 8.86
C LEU A 47 23.25 33.51 9.28
N GLY A 48 24.18 33.15 8.40
CA GLY A 48 25.59 33.32 8.66
C GLY A 48 25.99 34.78 8.94
N ARG A 49 25.41 35.75 8.23
CA ARG A 49 25.63 37.18 8.50
C ARG A 49 25.03 37.64 9.83
N GLN A 50 23.86 37.11 10.19
CA GLN A 50 23.25 37.37 11.51
C GLN A 50 24.18 36.86 12.62
N ILE A 51 24.65 35.61 12.50
CA ILE A 51 25.60 35.03 13.48
C ILE A 51 26.92 35.83 13.52
N ALA A 52 27.45 36.20 12.38
CA ALA A 52 28.66 37.04 12.29
C ALA A 52 28.53 38.38 13.05
N SER A 53 27.32 38.97 13.09
CA SER A 53 27.07 40.23 13.79
C SER A 53 27.19 40.13 15.32
N TYR A 54 27.18 38.93 15.87
CA TYR A 54 27.44 38.68 17.31
C TYR A 54 28.90 38.51 17.66
N ILE A 55 29.79 38.38 16.65
CA ILE A 55 31.26 38.14 16.84
C ILE A 55 32.00 39.47 16.73
N MET A 56 32.78 39.81 17.72
CA MET A 56 33.57 41.04 17.70
C MET A 56 34.72 40.92 16.68
N ASP A 57 34.96 42.00 15.93
CA ASP A 57 36.06 42.13 14.98
C ASP A 57 36.13 41.00 13.90
N TYR A 58 34.99 40.35 13.61
CA TYR A 58 34.93 39.29 12.60
C TYR A 58 34.48 39.82 11.23
N GLU A 59 35.31 39.58 10.23
CA GLU A 59 34.98 39.86 8.84
C GLU A 59 34.29 38.63 8.20
N TYR A 60 33.02 38.78 7.82
CA TYR A 60 32.23 37.68 7.27
C TYR A 60 32.76 37.10 5.98
N THR A 61 33.11 35.83 5.98
CA THR A 61 33.56 35.04 4.82
C THR A 61 32.45 34.19 4.24
N ASN A 62 31.89 33.30 5.04
CA ASN A 62 30.76 32.43 4.71
C ASN A 62 30.05 31.99 6.00
N ALA A 63 28.83 31.40 5.84
CA ALA A 63 28.01 31.02 6.98
C ALA A 63 28.66 29.95 7.86
N LEU A 64 29.31 28.94 7.24
CA LEU A 64 29.90 27.84 7.99
C LEU A 64 31.07 28.29 8.85
N ASP A 65 31.93 29.16 8.33
CA ASP A 65 33.02 29.78 9.06
C ASP A 65 32.49 30.63 10.23
N ALA A 66 31.50 31.48 9.99
CA ALA A 66 30.87 32.29 11.04
C ALA A 66 30.30 31.45 12.19
N LEU A 67 29.61 30.34 11.88
CA LEU A 67 29.09 29.42 12.87
C LEU A 67 30.18 28.70 13.64
N SER A 68 31.29 28.32 12.97
CA SER A 68 32.43 27.64 13.59
C SER A 68 33.18 28.57 14.53
N ILE A 69 33.41 29.82 14.12
CA ILE A 69 34.06 30.83 14.97
C ILE A 69 33.20 31.21 16.16
N PHE A 70 31.89 31.40 15.94
CA PHE A 70 30.96 31.67 17.04
C PHE A 70 30.96 30.56 18.09
N GLU A 71 30.94 29.28 17.68
CA GLU A 71 31.06 28.15 18.61
C GLU A 71 32.36 28.17 19.40
N SER A 72 33.48 28.47 18.72
CA SER A 72 34.80 28.54 19.34
C SER A 72 34.91 29.65 20.38
N GLU A 73 34.33 30.82 20.12
CA GLU A 73 34.43 31.97 21.01
C GLU A 73 33.44 31.92 22.18
N TYR A 74 32.22 31.43 21.95
CA TYR A 74 31.15 31.48 22.96
C TYR A 74 30.80 30.13 23.56
N SER A 75 30.42 29.17 22.81
CA SER A 75 30.20 27.75 23.10
C SER A 75 29.11 27.13 22.19
N ARG A 76 29.07 25.81 22.13
CA ARG A 76 28.00 25.05 21.43
C ARG A 76 26.60 25.41 21.93
N VAL A 77 26.39 25.48 23.24
CA VAL A 77 25.09 25.80 23.86
C VAL A 77 24.60 27.17 23.43
N LYS A 78 25.52 28.17 23.41
CA LYS A 78 25.15 29.53 23.01
C LYS A 78 24.85 29.63 21.53
N LEU A 79 25.57 28.90 20.70
CA LEU A 79 25.31 28.82 19.27
C LEU A 79 23.90 28.28 19.00
N ILE A 80 23.52 27.18 19.64
CA ILE A 80 22.19 26.55 19.49
C ILE A 80 21.07 27.49 19.95
N GLU A 81 21.26 28.19 21.07
CA GLU A 81 20.30 29.19 21.56
C GLU A 81 20.07 30.31 20.54
N VAL A 82 21.15 30.86 19.99
CA VAL A 82 21.07 31.95 18.99
C VAL A 82 20.45 31.43 17.68
N LEU A 83 20.84 30.24 17.22
CA LEU A 83 20.24 29.63 16.02
C LEU A 83 18.73 29.41 16.18
N SER A 84 18.29 28.90 17.32
CA SER A 84 16.86 28.70 17.59
C SER A 84 16.06 30.00 17.50
N LYS A 85 16.65 31.08 17.99
CA LYS A 85 16.07 32.43 17.94
C LYS A 85 16.03 32.96 16.50
N GLU A 86 17.17 32.95 15.79
CA GLU A 86 17.27 33.51 14.43
C GLU A 86 16.45 32.71 13.38
N LEU A 87 16.25 31.42 13.62
CA LEU A 87 15.39 30.55 12.79
C LEU A 87 13.91 30.56 13.23
N HIS A 88 13.54 31.32 14.25
CA HIS A 88 12.16 31.46 14.74
C HIS A 88 11.43 30.12 14.98
N ILE A 89 12.14 29.11 15.48
CA ILE A 89 11.69 27.70 15.55
C ILE A 89 10.35 27.52 16.26
N HIS A 90 10.05 28.37 17.24
CA HIS A 90 8.81 28.31 18.03
C HIS A 90 7.66 29.19 17.47
N GLU A 91 7.92 29.96 16.43
CA GLU A 91 6.99 30.95 15.89
C GLU A 91 6.42 30.55 14.54
N ILE A 92 7.13 29.69 13.80
CA ILE A 92 6.72 29.20 12.48
C ILE A 92 5.76 28.03 12.60
N GLN A 93 4.83 27.91 11.66
CA GLN A 93 3.84 26.83 11.63
C GLN A 93 3.73 26.22 10.22
N PRO A 94 3.28 24.95 10.12
CA PRO A 94 3.01 24.34 8.82
C PRO A 94 2.01 25.15 7.99
N SER A 95 2.31 25.31 6.72
CA SER A 95 1.44 25.98 5.74
C SER A 95 0.65 24.98 4.88
N PRO A 96 -0.31 25.42 4.06
CA PRO A 96 -0.98 24.58 3.08
C PRO A 96 -0.02 23.88 2.09
N THR A 97 1.16 24.45 1.82
CA THR A 97 2.19 23.81 0.99
C THR A 97 2.80 22.59 1.67
N TYR A 98 3.07 22.68 2.98
CA TYR A 98 3.52 21.56 3.79
C TYR A 98 2.46 20.46 3.87
N MET A 99 1.18 20.85 4.06
CA MET A 99 0.07 19.89 4.05
C MET A 99 -0.01 19.15 2.72
N ALA A 100 0.03 19.86 1.59
CA ALA A 100 -0.02 19.24 0.26
C ALA A 100 1.17 18.30 -0.01
N PHE A 101 2.36 18.65 0.45
CA PHE A 101 3.55 17.79 0.37
C PHE A 101 3.41 16.52 1.21
N CYS A 102 3.05 16.65 2.49
CA CYS A 102 2.89 15.52 3.39
C CYS A 102 1.63 14.69 3.11
N ASP A 103 0.68 15.19 2.34
CA ASP A 103 -0.48 14.45 1.86
C ASP A 103 -0.13 13.35 0.85
N ILE A 104 1.01 13.47 0.18
CA ILE A 104 1.60 12.38 -0.60
C ILE A 104 2.20 11.37 0.38
N PHE A 105 1.97 10.08 0.14
CA PHE A 105 2.58 9.05 0.97
C PHE A 105 4.03 8.81 0.54
N TYR A 106 4.94 8.88 1.50
CA TYR A 106 6.35 8.53 1.36
C TYR A 106 6.76 7.54 2.45
N ASP A 107 7.43 6.44 2.10
CA ASP A 107 8.00 5.52 3.09
C ASP A 107 9.09 6.21 3.92
N THR A 108 9.89 7.05 3.25
CA THR A 108 11.01 7.74 3.87
C THR A 108 11.10 9.17 3.33
N ILE A 109 11.27 10.12 4.22
CA ILE A 109 11.61 11.52 3.92
C ILE A 109 12.96 11.81 4.58
N CYS A 110 13.90 12.40 3.83
CA CYS A 110 15.15 12.91 4.39
C CYS A 110 15.08 14.44 4.47
N THR A 111 15.66 15.01 5.52
CA THR A 111 15.77 16.48 5.64
C THR A 111 17.09 16.88 6.28
N THR A 112 17.61 18.04 5.85
CA THR A 112 18.71 18.74 6.52
C THR A 112 18.22 19.86 7.44
N ASN A 113 16.91 20.11 7.48
CA ASN A 113 16.32 21.18 8.27
C ASN A 113 16.30 20.83 9.76
N PHE A 114 16.57 21.82 10.59
CA PHE A 114 16.52 21.71 12.05
C PHE A 114 15.12 21.92 12.61
N ASP A 115 14.20 22.57 11.83
CA ASP A 115 12.84 22.88 12.25
C ASP A 115 11.97 21.61 12.42
N PHE A 116 10.75 21.79 12.94
CA PHE A 116 9.81 20.70 13.22
C PHE A 116 8.60 20.70 12.29
N LEU A 117 8.64 21.48 11.20
CA LEU A 117 7.49 21.67 10.30
C LEU A 117 7.00 20.37 9.64
N LEU A 118 7.92 19.45 9.27
CA LEU A 118 7.55 18.16 8.70
C LEU A 118 6.89 17.26 9.74
N GLU A 119 7.46 17.18 10.95
CA GLU A 119 6.91 16.42 12.07
C GLU A 119 5.51 16.87 12.43
N GLU A 120 5.34 18.18 12.61
CA GLU A 120 4.04 18.79 12.95
C GLU A 120 3.01 18.54 11.83
N THR A 121 3.41 18.69 10.57
CA THR A 121 2.52 18.43 9.43
C THR A 121 2.07 16.97 9.40
N LEU A 122 2.99 16.02 9.58
CA LEU A 122 2.67 14.59 9.58
C LEU A 122 1.76 14.23 10.75
N GLN A 123 1.95 14.84 11.92
CA GLN A 123 1.06 14.68 13.08
C GLN A 123 -0.35 15.26 12.82
N LEU A 124 -0.43 16.45 12.23
CA LEU A 124 -1.72 17.07 11.84
C LEU A 124 -2.47 16.20 10.81
N SER A 125 -1.75 15.56 9.92
CA SER A 125 -2.30 14.61 8.94
C SER A 125 -2.61 13.23 9.54
N LYS A 126 -2.45 13.06 10.88
CA LYS A 126 -2.64 11.78 11.60
C LYS A 126 -1.82 10.62 11.04
N ARG A 127 -0.68 10.91 10.45
CA ARG A 127 0.24 9.90 9.92
C ARG A 127 1.26 9.52 10.99
N PRO A 128 1.43 8.22 11.27
CA PRO A 128 2.49 7.77 12.15
C PRO A 128 3.85 8.14 11.52
N VAL A 129 4.73 8.71 12.32
CA VAL A 129 6.08 9.11 11.90
C VAL A 129 7.12 8.55 12.87
N SER A 130 8.18 7.98 12.33
CA SER A 130 9.38 7.58 13.07
C SER A 130 10.50 8.56 12.77
N ILE A 131 10.86 9.38 13.77
CA ILE A 131 11.91 10.41 13.63
C ILE A 131 13.26 9.76 13.92
N ILE A 132 14.16 9.79 12.93
CA ILE A 132 15.51 9.23 12.99
C ILE A 132 16.50 10.37 12.98
N VAL A 133 17.11 10.65 14.15
CA VAL A 133 18.12 11.68 14.35
C VAL A 133 19.50 11.10 14.68
N SER A 134 19.59 9.79 14.94
CA SER A 134 20.82 9.10 15.31
C SER A 134 20.80 7.64 14.83
N GLU A 135 21.97 7.00 14.83
CA GLU A 135 22.13 5.59 14.39
C GLU A 135 21.32 4.60 15.24
N GLU A 136 21.20 4.84 16.54
CA GLU A 136 20.49 3.98 17.48
C GLU A 136 19.00 3.88 17.11
N LYS A 137 18.44 4.97 16.59
CA LYS A 137 17.03 5.00 16.16
C LYS A 137 16.76 4.23 14.86
N LEU A 138 17.79 3.88 14.09
CA LEU A 138 17.64 3.02 12.90
C LEU A 138 17.17 1.59 13.26
N SER A 139 17.52 1.11 14.45
CA SER A 139 17.13 -0.23 14.92
C SER A 139 15.67 -0.31 15.35
N ILE A 140 15.03 0.83 15.60
CA ILE A 140 13.62 0.90 16.00
C ILE A 140 12.78 0.83 14.73
N ASN A 141 12.35 -0.36 14.38
CA ASN A 141 11.46 -0.55 13.24
C ASN A 141 10.01 -0.39 13.71
N ILE A 142 9.38 0.70 13.30
CA ILE A 142 7.93 0.91 13.46
C ILE A 142 7.32 0.70 12.08
N ASP A 143 6.58 -0.38 11.92
CA ASP A 143 5.90 -0.66 10.65
C ASP A 143 4.77 0.35 10.41
N ASN A 144 4.47 0.63 9.16
CA ASN A 144 3.42 1.56 8.72
C ASN A 144 3.60 3.02 9.15
N CYS A 145 4.82 3.47 9.34
CA CYS A 145 5.09 4.88 9.58
C CYS A 145 6.02 5.46 8.51
N THR A 146 5.87 6.74 8.24
CA THR A 146 6.85 7.48 7.45
C THR A 146 8.13 7.62 8.29
N LYS A 147 9.28 7.18 7.76
CA LYS A 147 10.58 7.41 8.38
C LYS A 147 11.05 8.82 8.02
N LEU A 148 11.12 9.70 9.00
CA LEU A 148 11.67 11.04 8.82
C LEU A 148 13.12 11.06 9.31
N ILE A 149 14.06 11.10 8.38
CA ILE A 149 15.50 11.09 8.68
C ILE A 149 16.00 12.53 8.71
N LYS A 150 16.42 12.99 9.88
CA LYS A 150 17.01 14.33 10.07
C LYS A 150 18.53 14.21 10.01
N LEU A 151 19.08 14.47 8.81
CA LEU A 151 20.51 14.29 8.52
C LEU A 151 21.41 15.20 9.37
N HIS A 152 20.91 16.37 9.73
CA HIS A 152 21.65 17.34 10.51
C HIS A 152 21.12 17.50 11.95
N GLY A 153 20.33 16.53 12.42
CA GLY A 153 19.75 16.58 13.76
C GLY A 153 18.64 17.64 13.90
N ASP A 154 18.28 17.97 15.12
CA ASP A 154 17.29 19.00 15.46
C ASP A 154 17.56 19.60 16.85
N PHE A 155 16.81 20.63 17.21
CA PHE A 155 16.97 21.33 18.48
C PHE A 155 16.61 20.49 19.72
N ASN A 156 15.86 19.38 19.57
CA ASN A 156 15.60 18.44 20.67
C ASN A 156 16.78 17.49 20.91
N HIS A 157 17.71 17.39 19.94
CA HIS A 157 18.88 16.51 20.00
C HIS A 157 20.15 17.32 19.63
N PRO A 158 20.54 18.30 20.46
CA PRO A 158 21.60 19.27 20.16
C PRO A 158 22.97 18.63 19.89
N ASP A 159 23.23 17.48 20.51
CA ASP A 159 24.49 16.73 20.31
C ASP A 159 24.60 16.11 18.92
N ASN A 160 23.48 15.91 18.24
CA ASN A 160 23.43 15.34 16.90
C ASN A 160 23.34 16.41 15.80
N MET A 161 23.31 17.69 16.15
CA MET A 161 23.22 18.76 15.16
C MET A 161 24.53 18.92 14.39
N VAL A 162 24.43 19.03 13.06
CA VAL A 162 25.54 19.26 12.13
C VAL A 162 25.49 20.73 11.70
N ILE A 163 26.32 21.58 12.32
CA ILE A 163 26.22 23.04 12.20
C ILE A 163 27.57 23.64 11.77
N THR A 164 28.68 23.15 12.30
CA THR A 164 30.04 23.71 12.12
C THR A 164 30.87 22.86 11.16
N GLU A 165 32.01 23.40 10.67
CA GLU A 165 32.93 22.66 9.81
C GLU A 165 33.36 21.33 10.43
N ARG A 166 33.64 21.33 11.72
CA ARG A 166 34.00 20.13 12.47
C ARG A 166 32.90 19.08 12.44
N ASP A 167 31.61 19.50 12.55
CA ASP A 167 30.50 18.58 12.52
C ASP A 167 30.37 17.91 11.15
N TYR A 168 30.54 18.68 10.07
CA TYR A 168 30.51 18.14 8.70
C TYR A 168 31.68 17.17 8.44
N ASP A 169 32.89 17.50 8.88
CA ASP A 169 34.08 16.65 8.70
C ASP A 169 33.93 15.32 9.44
N LEU A 170 33.30 15.34 10.61
CA LEU A 170 33.13 14.16 11.44
C LEU A 170 31.84 13.37 11.13
N PHE A 171 30.91 13.92 10.36
CA PHE A 171 29.58 13.33 10.12
C PHE A 171 29.65 11.87 9.66
N LEU A 172 30.47 11.58 8.63
CA LEU A 172 30.58 10.21 8.09
C LEU A 172 31.26 9.24 9.06
N ASN A 173 32.18 9.75 9.87
CA ASN A 173 32.91 8.93 10.84
C ASN A 173 32.04 8.59 12.06
N ASN A 174 31.21 9.54 12.48
CA ASN A 174 30.33 9.40 13.64
C ASN A 174 29.02 8.68 13.31
N ASN A 175 28.56 8.69 12.04
CA ASN A 175 27.27 8.16 11.60
C ASN A 175 27.45 7.10 10.49
N LYS A 176 28.26 6.06 10.73
CA LYS A 176 28.61 5.05 9.71
C LYS A 176 27.42 4.22 9.25
N LEU A 177 26.57 3.77 10.18
CA LEU A 177 25.38 2.97 9.89
C LEU A 177 24.33 3.81 9.18
N LEU A 178 24.07 5.03 9.65
CA LEU A 178 23.15 5.96 9.00
C LEU A 178 23.62 6.28 7.57
N ALA A 179 24.90 6.57 7.37
CA ALA A 179 25.47 6.83 6.04
C ALA A 179 25.36 5.62 5.10
N THR A 180 25.50 4.40 5.63
CA THR A 180 25.31 3.15 4.87
C THR A 180 23.83 2.96 4.50
N TYR A 181 22.92 3.18 5.44
CA TYR A 181 21.48 3.10 5.21
C TYR A 181 21.02 4.10 4.14
N ILE A 182 21.41 5.36 4.25
CA ILE A 182 21.12 6.41 3.27
C ILE A 182 21.70 6.06 1.90
N SER A 183 22.92 5.54 1.84
CA SER A 183 23.54 5.11 0.58
C SER A 183 22.72 4.01 -0.11
N ASN A 184 22.20 3.04 0.64
CA ASN A 184 21.33 2.00 0.11
C ASN A 184 20.01 2.59 -0.45
N LEU A 185 19.39 3.51 0.28
CA LEU A 185 18.19 4.21 -0.19
C LEU A 185 18.46 4.96 -1.50
N PHE A 186 19.58 5.64 -1.63
CA PHE A 186 19.92 6.43 -2.82
C PHE A 186 20.32 5.57 -4.03
N ILE A 187 20.70 4.31 -3.83
CA ILE A 187 20.89 3.33 -4.91
C ILE A 187 19.55 2.81 -5.41
N THR A 188 18.61 2.56 -4.51
CA THR A 188 17.38 1.82 -4.80
C THR A 188 16.21 2.71 -5.19
N LYS A 189 16.17 3.96 -4.72
CA LYS A 189 15.07 4.90 -4.90
C LYS A 189 15.47 6.12 -5.75
N THR A 190 14.51 6.78 -6.37
CA THR A 190 14.69 8.05 -7.09
C THR A 190 14.68 9.21 -6.12
N LEU A 191 15.69 10.09 -6.20
CA LEU A 191 15.83 11.23 -5.31
C LEU A 191 15.03 12.42 -5.83
N PHE A 192 14.27 13.05 -4.93
CA PHE A 192 13.46 14.22 -5.24
C PHE A 192 13.78 15.37 -4.27
N LEU A 193 14.57 16.33 -4.73
CA LEU A 193 15.05 17.45 -3.94
C LEU A 193 14.03 18.59 -3.96
N VAL A 194 13.68 19.08 -2.77
CA VAL A 194 12.74 20.19 -2.58
C VAL A 194 13.35 21.22 -1.64
N GLY A 195 13.34 22.49 -2.05
CA GLY A 195 13.89 23.58 -1.24
C GLY A 195 15.41 23.60 -1.17
N TYR A 196 16.10 23.08 -2.18
CA TYR A 196 17.55 23.14 -2.28
C TYR A 196 18.02 24.24 -3.22
N SER A 197 19.07 24.98 -2.81
CA SER A 197 19.87 25.86 -3.67
C SER A 197 21.33 25.37 -3.69
N PHE A 198 22.08 25.66 -4.77
CA PHE A 198 23.49 25.27 -4.82
C PHE A 198 24.44 26.22 -4.10
N ASP A 199 23.95 27.31 -3.58
CA ASP A 199 24.73 28.24 -2.76
C ASP A 199 24.85 27.73 -1.32
N ASP A 200 24.17 26.62 -1.00
CA ASP A 200 24.17 25.96 0.29
C ASP A 200 25.26 24.89 0.36
N ASN A 201 26.14 24.99 1.39
CA ASN A 201 27.18 24.01 1.65
C ASN A 201 26.59 22.62 1.96
N ASP A 202 25.40 22.57 2.55
CA ASP A 202 24.68 21.33 2.87
C ASP A 202 24.41 20.49 1.63
N THR A 203 23.94 21.12 0.56
CA THR A 203 23.74 20.46 -0.72
C THR A 203 25.03 19.89 -1.29
N ARG A 204 26.15 20.62 -1.15
CA ARG A 204 27.46 20.15 -1.61
C ARG A 204 27.95 18.95 -0.81
N ASN A 205 27.81 19.00 0.50
CA ASN A 205 28.30 17.94 1.39
C ASN A 205 27.46 16.67 1.23
N LEU A 206 26.13 16.78 1.24
CA LEU A 206 25.23 15.67 0.95
C LEU A 206 25.55 15.02 -0.41
N TRP A 207 25.78 15.86 -1.43
CA TRP A 207 26.11 15.39 -2.77
C TRP A 207 27.49 14.75 -2.87
N GLN A 208 28.46 15.22 -2.08
CA GLN A 208 29.78 14.58 -1.96
C GLN A 208 29.67 13.20 -1.32
N ILE A 209 28.87 13.05 -0.28
CA ILE A 209 28.57 11.75 0.34
C ILE A 209 27.98 10.78 -0.70
N ILE A 210 26.98 11.24 -1.44
CA ILE A 210 26.34 10.45 -2.50
C ILE A 210 27.36 10.07 -3.58
N ASN A 211 28.14 11.01 -4.08
CA ASN A 211 29.09 10.77 -5.16
C ASN A 211 30.30 9.91 -4.73
N SER A 212 30.83 10.12 -3.53
CA SER A 212 31.96 9.35 -3.04
C SER A 212 31.65 7.87 -2.84
N ARG A 213 30.41 7.55 -2.48
CA ARG A 213 29.99 6.17 -2.22
C ARG A 213 29.36 5.47 -3.42
N LEU A 214 28.65 6.19 -4.28
CA LEU A 214 27.83 5.60 -5.34
C LEU A 214 28.45 5.72 -6.74
N GLY A 215 29.30 6.71 -6.98
CA GLY A 215 29.87 6.92 -8.32
C GLY A 215 28.81 6.91 -9.43
N ASN A 216 28.94 5.98 -10.37
CA ASN A 216 28.02 5.82 -11.50
C ASN A 216 26.78 4.95 -11.18
N LEU A 217 26.68 4.38 -9.98
CA LEU A 217 25.58 3.46 -9.60
C LEU A 217 24.34 4.17 -9.08
N LYS A 218 24.35 5.51 -8.96
CA LYS A 218 23.22 6.28 -8.45
C LYS A 218 22.02 6.27 -9.40
N LYS A 219 20.82 6.19 -8.86
CA LYS A 219 19.59 6.45 -9.60
C LYS A 219 19.47 7.92 -10.01
N LEU A 220 18.46 8.23 -10.81
CA LEU A 220 18.16 9.60 -11.22
C LEU A 220 17.80 10.46 -10.00
N ALA A 221 18.27 11.70 -10.02
CA ALA A 221 17.89 12.71 -9.04
C ALA A 221 17.19 13.87 -9.76
N TYR A 222 16.14 14.36 -9.15
CA TYR A 222 15.35 15.49 -9.64
C TYR A 222 15.30 16.58 -8.59
N CYS A 223 15.30 17.84 -9.03
CA CYS A 223 15.10 19.00 -8.16
C CYS A 223 13.93 19.82 -8.71
N VAL A 224 12.93 20.13 -7.88
CA VAL A 224 11.85 21.04 -8.27
C VAL A 224 12.25 22.48 -8.00
N MET A 225 12.06 23.34 -8.99
CA MET A 225 12.35 24.77 -8.92
C MET A 225 11.21 25.55 -9.61
N VAL A 226 11.06 26.82 -9.26
CA VAL A 226 10.11 27.73 -9.89
C VAL A 226 10.88 28.86 -10.56
N ASP A 227 10.63 29.13 -11.81
CA ASP A 227 11.24 30.20 -12.60
C ASP A 227 12.79 30.20 -12.50
N ALA A 228 13.35 29.01 -12.63
CA ALA A 228 14.81 28.84 -12.55
C ALA A 228 15.48 29.37 -13.83
N SER A 229 16.52 30.17 -13.65
CA SER A 229 17.36 30.64 -14.74
C SER A 229 18.17 29.50 -15.38
N ARG A 230 18.59 29.69 -16.63
CA ARG A 230 19.48 28.72 -17.33
C ARG A 230 20.75 28.41 -16.52
N THR A 231 21.27 29.39 -15.80
CA THR A 231 22.48 29.23 -14.99
C THR A 231 22.21 28.36 -13.76
N GLU A 232 21.08 28.57 -13.10
CA GLU A 232 20.64 27.72 -11.97
C GLU A 232 20.45 26.28 -12.43
N ILE A 233 19.73 26.06 -13.52
CA ILE A 233 19.52 24.72 -14.11
C ILE A 233 20.86 24.04 -14.44
N ALA A 234 21.76 24.73 -15.13
CA ALA A 234 23.07 24.18 -15.49
C ALA A 234 23.94 23.78 -14.28
N ARG A 235 23.79 24.45 -13.13
CA ARG A 235 24.50 24.08 -11.88
C ARG A 235 24.04 22.71 -11.37
N PHE A 236 22.74 22.39 -11.46
CA PHE A 236 22.18 21.09 -11.06
C PHE A 236 22.55 20.00 -12.07
N GLU A 237 22.43 20.26 -13.36
CA GLU A 237 22.73 19.30 -14.41
C GLU A 237 24.18 18.85 -14.43
N ARG A 238 25.15 19.73 -14.13
CA ARG A 238 26.57 19.36 -13.94
C ARG A 238 26.78 18.31 -12.86
N LYS A 239 25.85 18.16 -11.94
CA LYS A 239 25.87 17.16 -10.87
C LYS A 239 24.96 15.99 -11.14
N ASN A 240 24.47 15.85 -12.38
CA ASN A 240 23.51 14.83 -12.81
C ASN A 240 22.18 14.90 -12.05
N ILE A 241 21.72 16.10 -11.66
CA ILE A 241 20.40 16.35 -11.11
C ILE A 241 19.57 17.02 -12.19
N LYS A 242 18.45 16.41 -12.58
CA LYS A 242 17.52 16.98 -13.53
C LYS A 242 16.62 18.01 -12.84
N VAL A 243 16.44 19.18 -13.43
CA VAL A 243 15.60 20.23 -12.87
C VAL A 243 14.20 20.14 -13.46
N ILE A 244 13.20 20.09 -12.60
CA ILE A 244 11.79 20.30 -12.93
C ILE A 244 11.52 21.77 -12.72
N ASN A 245 11.59 22.55 -13.80
CA ASN A 245 11.39 23.99 -13.74
C ASN A 245 9.92 24.33 -13.96
N LEU A 246 9.21 24.65 -12.86
CA LEU A 246 7.80 25.01 -12.89
C LEU A 246 7.63 26.47 -13.37
N PRO A 247 6.64 26.75 -14.21
CA PRO A 247 6.35 28.10 -14.65
C PRO A 247 5.69 28.91 -13.53
N GLY A 248 5.94 30.22 -13.53
CA GLY A 248 5.33 31.15 -12.60
C GLY A 248 6.35 32.15 -12.07
N LYS A 249 5.94 33.00 -11.14
CA LYS A 249 6.83 33.98 -10.49
C LYS A 249 7.30 33.46 -9.14
N LYS A 250 8.57 33.76 -8.80
CA LYS A 250 9.18 33.34 -7.51
C LYS A 250 8.40 33.87 -6.30
N GLU A 251 7.71 35.01 -6.41
CA GLU A 251 6.87 35.55 -5.33
C GLU A 251 5.67 34.65 -4.98
N ASN A 252 5.24 33.81 -5.95
CA ASN A 252 4.13 32.88 -5.76
C ASN A 252 4.57 31.43 -5.54
N TYR A 253 5.84 31.25 -5.14
CA TYR A 253 6.51 29.95 -5.01
C TYR A 253 5.70 28.95 -4.15
N ALA A 254 5.20 29.39 -2.99
CA ALA A 254 4.45 28.54 -2.07
C ALA A 254 3.17 27.96 -2.71
N ASN A 255 2.38 28.81 -3.41
CA ASN A 255 1.15 28.35 -4.06
C ASN A 255 1.44 27.42 -5.24
N ILE A 256 2.49 27.72 -6.03
CA ILE A 256 2.90 26.89 -7.16
C ILE A 256 3.30 25.49 -6.68
N LEU A 257 4.11 25.40 -5.62
CA LEU A 257 4.47 24.11 -5.04
C LEU A 257 3.28 23.38 -4.43
N LYS A 258 2.39 24.09 -3.73
CA LYS A 258 1.18 23.50 -3.19
C LYS A 258 0.36 22.83 -4.29
N ASP A 259 0.06 23.56 -5.38
CA ASP A 259 -0.75 23.06 -6.47
C ASP A 259 -0.03 21.91 -7.22
N PHE A 260 1.30 21.99 -7.36
CA PHE A 260 2.13 20.92 -7.91
C PHE A 260 2.03 19.62 -7.09
N PHE A 261 2.10 19.69 -5.75
CA PHE A 261 1.96 18.50 -4.89
C PHE A 261 0.55 17.95 -4.90
N ILE A 262 -0.48 18.80 -4.98
CA ILE A 262 -1.86 18.36 -5.15
C ILE A 262 -2.01 17.56 -6.45
N GLU A 263 -1.47 18.06 -7.58
CA GLU A 263 -1.52 17.34 -8.86
C GLU A 263 -0.77 15.99 -8.83
N ILE A 264 0.36 15.89 -8.11
CA ILE A 264 1.06 14.61 -7.91
C ILE A 264 0.18 13.64 -7.11
N LYS A 265 -0.46 14.11 -6.04
CA LYS A 265 -1.38 13.29 -5.23
C LYS A 265 -2.55 12.79 -6.08
N GLU A 266 -3.15 13.66 -6.89
CA GLU A 266 -4.21 13.29 -7.83
C GLU A 266 -3.72 12.27 -8.87
N LEU A 267 -2.52 12.46 -9.45
CA LEU A 267 -1.91 11.50 -10.37
C LEU A 267 -1.76 10.10 -9.74
N ILE A 268 -1.29 10.04 -8.49
CA ILE A 268 -1.16 8.77 -7.76
C ILE A 268 -2.54 8.15 -7.55
N SER A 269 -3.53 8.95 -7.16
CA SER A 269 -4.91 8.51 -6.92
C SER A 269 -5.60 8.05 -8.21
N ASP A 270 -5.51 8.82 -9.29
CA ASP A 270 -6.15 8.54 -10.58
C ASP A 270 -5.54 7.32 -11.26
N LYS A 271 -4.21 7.19 -11.24
CA LYS A 271 -3.56 6.01 -11.85
C LYS A 271 -3.71 4.75 -11.00
N SER A 272 -3.75 4.86 -9.68
CA SER A 272 -4.18 3.73 -8.88
C SER A 272 -5.61 3.31 -9.28
N THR A 273 -6.53 4.26 -9.41
CA THR A 273 -7.91 4.00 -9.85
C THR A 273 -7.99 3.49 -11.31
N GLN A 274 -7.17 4.01 -12.24
CA GLN A 274 -7.10 3.54 -13.64
C GLN A 274 -6.39 2.19 -13.79
N LEU A 275 -5.35 1.92 -13.01
CA LEU A 275 -4.78 0.58 -12.89
C LEU A 275 -5.84 -0.40 -12.39
N PHE A 276 -6.68 0.00 -11.45
CA PHE A 276 -7.84 -0.78 -11.01
C PHE A 276 -8.86 -1.02 -12.14
N GLN A 277 -9.19 -0.02 -12.95
CA GLN A 277 -10.16 -0.14 -14.05
C GLN A 277 -9.63 -0.88 -15.29
N THR A 278 -8.36 -0.69 -15.66
CA THR A 278 -7.75 -1.38 -16.83
C THR A 278 -7.28 -2.80 -16.50
N THR A 279 -6.95 -3.08 -15.26
CA THR A 279 -6.61 -4.41 -14.77
C THR A 279 -7.86 -5.29 -14.64
N ASP A 280 -9.02 -4.69 -14.31
CA ASP A 280 -10.29 -5.40 -14.12
C ASP A 280 -10.72 -6.24 -15.36
N ASN A 281 -10.45 -5.77 -16.57
CA ASN A 281 -10.85 -6.49 -17.79
C ASN A 281 -9.80 -7.50 -18.31
N LYS A 282 -8.51 -7.33 -18.01
CA LYS A 282 -7.45 -8.26 -18.43
C LYS A 282 -7.14 -9.33 -17.39
N LEU A 283 -7.23 -9.00 -16.10
CA LEU A 283 -6.89 -9.92 -15.00
C LEU A 283 -8.04 -10.87 -14.64
N LYS A 284 -9.28 -10.58 -15.05
CA LYS A 284 -10.41 -11.54 -14.88
C LYS A 284 -10.21 -12.83 -15.68
N GLU A 285 -9.38 -12.81 -16.74
CA GLU A 285 -9.07 -13.99 -17.55
C GLU A 285 -7.84 -14.78 -17.04
N GLU A 286 -7.00 -14.23 -16.17
CA GLU A 286 -5.70 -14.83 -15.79
C GLU A 286 -5.63 -15.42 -14.37
N LEU A 287 -6.67 -15.29 -13.55
CA LEU A 287 -6.72 -15.96 -12.26
C LEU A 287 -7.14 -17.41 -12.44
N ILE A 288 -6.17 -18.27 -12.75
CA ILE A 288 -6.37 -19.72 -12.72
C ILE A 288 -6.49 -20.14 -11.26
N LEU A 289 -7.70 -19.98 -10.72
CA LEU A 289 -8.07 -20.65 -9.46
C LEU A 289 -8.35 -22.12 -9.82
N PRO A 290 -8.09 -23.05 -8.90
CA PRO A 290 -8.53 -24.44 -9.09
C PRO A 290 -10.03 -24.44 -9.42
N ASP A 291 -10.42 -25.08 -10.51
CA ASP A 291 -11.79 -25.09 -11.02
C ASP A 291 -12.84 -25.68 -10.04
N GLU A 292 -12.39 -26.25 -8.93
CA GLU A 292 -13.19 -27.08 -8.01
C GLU A 292 -13.20 -26.56 -6.57
N VAL A 293 -13.12 -25.22 -6.35
CA VAL A 293 -13.06 -24.66 -5.00
C VAL A 293 -14.47 -24.42 -4.45
N SER A 294 -14.84 -25.14 -3.38
CA SER A 294 -16.13 -24.94 -2.70
C SER A 294 -16.17 -23.62 -1.94
N ARG A 295 -15.11 -23.27 -1.21
CA ARG A 295 -14.92 -21.98 -0.56
C ARG A 295 -13.46 -21.59 -0.53
N LEU A 296 -13.18 -20.36 -0.91
CA LEU A 296 -11.85 -19.79 -0.90
C LEU A 296 -11.60 -19.02 0.40
N CYS A 297 -10.49 -19.34 1.09
CA CYS A 297 -9.99 -18.58 2.21
C CYS A 297 -8.70 -17.84 1.82
N TYR A 298 -8.74 -16.51 1.82
CA TYR A 298 -7.55 -15.69 1.62
C TYR A 298 -6.66 -15.71 2.86
N ILE A 299 -5.36 -15.95 2.68
CA ILE A 299 -4.39 -15.99 3.77
C ILE A 299 -3.52 -14.73 3.71
N ALA A 300 -3.72 -13.84 4.67
CA ALA A 300 -2.90 -12.64 4.87
C ALA A 300 -1.96 -12.86 6.06
N ALA A 301 -0.68 -13.03 5.80
CA ALA A 301 0.29 -13.32 6.86
C ALA A 301 1.68 -12.77 6.52
N PRO A 302 2.53 -12.47 7.51
CA PRO A 302 3.93 -12.17 7.28
C PRO A 302 4.61 -13.33 6.55
N HIS A 303 5.43 -13.01 5.55
CA HIS A 303 6.07 -14.03 4.68
C HIS A 303 6.80 -15.13 5.49
N GLN A 304 7.41 -14.76 6.61
CA GLN A 304 8.11 -15.70 7.50
C GLN A 304 7.19 -16.75 8.17
N LYS A 305 5.89 -16.46 8.28
CA LYS A 305 4.90 -17.33 8.91
C LYS A 305 4.15 -18.23 7.92
N ILE A 306 4.22 -17.95 6.63
CA ILE A 306 3.44 -18.65 5.60
C ILE A 306 3.73 -20.16 5.60
N SER A 307 5.00 -20.58 5.70
CA SER A 307 5.35 -22.00 5.71
C SER A 307 4.73 -22.74 6.89
N GLN A 308 4.77 -22.14 8.09
CA GLN A 308 4.19 -22.73 9.29
C GLN A 308 2.65 -22.78 9.22
N ILE A 309 2.02 -21.76 8.62
CA ILE A 309 0.57 -21.73 8.38
C ILE A 309 0.18 -22.85 7.40
N LYS A 310 0.95 -23.05 6.34
CA LYS A 310 0.71 -24.13 5.37
C LYS A 310 0.80 -25.52 5.99
N GLU A 311 1.75 -25.74 6.89
CA GLU A 311 1.94 -27.03 7.54
C GLU A 311 0.84 -27.34 8.57
N ASN A 312 0.44 -26.37 9.39
CA ASN A 312 -0.42 -26.63 10.54
C ASN A 312 -1.90 -26.29 10.32
N ILE A 313 -2.19 -25.27 9.50
CA ILE A 313 -3.56 -24.72 9.35
C ILE A 313 -4.22 -25.15 8.05
N PHE A 314 -3.50 -25.25 6.93
CA PHE A 314 -4.08 -25.65 5.65
C PHE A 314 -4.79 -27.00 5.70
N PRO A 315 -4.23 -28.06 6.32
CA PRO A 315 -4.93 -29.34 6.43
C PRO A 315 -6.28 -29.21 7.14
N LEU A 316 -6.33 -28.44 8.25
CA LEU A 316 -7.57 -28.25 9.02
C LEU A 316 -8.65 -27.54 8.23
N MET A 317 -8.28 -26.55 7.43
CA MET A 317 -9.23 -25.86 6.54
C MET A 317 -9.73 -26.78 5.43
N SER A 318 -8.82 -27.55 4.82
CA SER A 318 -9.16 -28.48 3.74
C SER A 318 -10.11 -29.59 4.22
N ASP A 319 -9.91 -30.10 5.42
CA ASP A 319 -10.83 -31.07 6.05
C ASP A 319 -12.26 -30.51 6.20
N CYS A 320 -12.38 -29.19 6.35
CA CYS A 320 -13.64 -28.47 6.42
C CYS A 320 -14.17 -28.03 5.04
N SER A 321 -13.59 -28.49 3.94
CA SER A 321 -13.94 -28.07 2.56
C SER A 321 -13.76 -26.56 2.31
N ILE A 322 -12.77 -25.97 2.95
CA ILE A 322 -12.31 -24.60 2.73
C ILE A 322 -10.92 -24.68 2.09
N THR A 323 -10.74 -24.00 0.96
CA THR A 323 -9.47 -23.97 0.23
C THR A 323 -8.69 -22.73 0.63
N PRO A 324 -7.63 -22.85 1.47
CA PRO A 324 -6.75 -21.74 1.78
C PRO A 324 -5.84 -21.44 0.59
N ILE A 325 -5.63 -20.16 0.32
CA ILE A 325 -4.73 -19.69 -0.73
C ILE A 325 -3.93 -18.49 -0.25
N THR A 326 -2.63 -18.50 -0.53
CA THR A 326 -1.73 -17.37 -0.32
C THR A 326 -1.48 -16.65 -1.64
N LEU A 327 -1.16 -15.38 -1.57
CA LEU A 327 -0.80 -14.61 -2.76
C LEU A 327 0.41 -15.20 -3.50
N ASP A 328 1.40 -15.72 -2.75
CA ASP A 328 2.62 -16.32 -3.32
C ASP A 328 2.34 -17.53 -4.24
N GLU A 329 1.19 -18.19 -4.10
CA GLU A 329 0.82 -19.36 -4.92
C GLU A 329 0.33 -18.99 -6.31
N ILE A 330 -0.08 -17.73 -6.50
CA ILE A 330 -0.67 -17.25 -7.76
C ILE A 330 0.09 -16.07 -8.37
N LEU A 331 1.08 -15.53 -7.65
CA LEU A 331 1.86 -14.39 -8.10
C LEU A 331 3.09 -14.85 -8.90
N TYR A 332 3.20 -14.43 -10.16
CA TYR A 332 4.39 -14.67 -10.98
C TYR A 332 5.34 -13.47 -10.92
N PRO A 333 6.66 -13.69 -11.11
CA PRO A 333 7.64 -12.61 -11.14
C PRO A 333 7.27 -11.52 -12.16
N GLY A 334 7.19 -10.27 -11.71
CA GLY A 334 6.85 -9.11 -12.56
C GLY A 334 5.37 -8.73 -12.57
N GLU A 335 4.50 -9.47 -11.91
CA GLU A 335 3.09 -9.14 -11.77
C GLU A 335 2.83 -8.15 -10.61
N ASN A 336 1.71 -7.44 -10.72
CA ASN A 336 1.29 -6.51 -9.67
C ASN A 336 0.58 -7.26 -8.54
N TRP A 337 1.28 -7.43 -7.41
CA TRP A 337 0.77 -8.13 -6.23
C TRP A 337 -0.52 -7.49 -5.67
N LEU A 338 -0.64 -6.15 -5.73
CA LEU A 338 -1.78 -5.41 -5.20
C LEU A 338 -3.08 -5.76 -5.94
N ALA A 339 -3.04 -5.74 -7.27
CA ALA A 339 -4.18 -6.09 -8.11
C ALA A 339 -4.60 -7.56 -7.93
N LYS A 340 -3.64 -8.48 -7.79
CA LYS A 340 -3.95 -9.89 -7.53
C LYS A 340 -4.50 -10.12 -6.13
N SER A 341 -3.99 -9.41 -5.13
CA SER A 341 -4.56 -9.44 -3.77
C SER A 341 -6.03 -9.02 -3.78
N GLU A 342 -6.36 -7.91 -4.44
CA GLU A 342 -7.74 -7.43 -4.52
C GLU A 342 -8.67 -8.43 -5.19
N LEU A 343 -8.25 -9.04 -6.30
CA LEU A 343 -9.05 -10.07 -6.97
C LEU A 343 -9.27 -11.31 -6.10
N LEU A 344 -8.25 -11.73 -5.35
CA LEU A 344 -8.39 -12.82 -4.40
C LEU A 344 -9.34 -12.45 -3.26
N ILE A 345 -9.19 -11.24 -2.72
CA ILE A 345 -10.06 -10.71 -1.66
C ILE A 345 -11.51 -10.66 -2.16
N GLU A 346 -11.75 -10.21 -3.39
CA GLU A 346 -13.11 -10.20 -3.97
C GLU A 346 -13.72 -11.60 -4.03
N LYS A 347 -12.95 -12.59 -4.47
CA LYS A 347 -13.39 -13.98 -4.62
C LYS A 347 -13.44 -14.78 -3.33
N ALA A 348 -12.67 -14.41 -2.33
CA ALA A 348 -12.63 -15.11 -1.05
C ALA A 348 -13.96 -15.00 -0.31
N SER A 349 -14.37 -16.09 0.34
CA SER A 349 -15.55 -16.13 1.22
C SER A 349 -15.19 -15.71 2.65
N LEU A 350 -13.96 -16.00 3.06
CA LEU A 350 -13.40 -15.64 4.37
C LEU A 350 -11.89 -15.41 4.23
N ALA A 351 -11.28 -14.86 5.28
CA ALA A 351 -9.85 -14.69 5.34
C ALA A 351 -9.28 -15.07 6.72
N LEU A 352 -8.11 -15.68 6.71
CA LEU A 352 -7.26 -15.84 7.88
C LEU A 352 -6.19 -14.76 7.84
N VAL A 353 -6.07 -14.02 8.93
CA VAL A 353 -5.12 -12.90 9.03
C VAL A 353 -4.23 -13.09 10.23
N ASP A 354 -2.93 -13.16 10.00
CA ASP A 354 -1.91 -13.17 11.06
C ASP A 354 -1.38 -11.76 11.29
N LEU A 355 -1.75 -11.17 12.42
CA LEU A 355 -1.41 -9.80 12.83
C LEU A 355 -0.04 -9.70 13.52
N THR A 356 0.73 -10.77 13.55
CA THR A 356 2.06 -10.79 14.18
C THR A 356 2.96 -9.72 13.58
N HIS A 357 3.60 -8.91 14.42
CA HIS A 357 4.50 -7.81 14.09
C HIS A 357 3.88 -6.64 13.30
N ASN A 358 2.56 -6.51 13.22
CA ASN A 358 1.88 -5.41 12.52
C ASN A 358 2.45 -5.14 11.11
N ASN A 359 2.65 -6.20 10.32
CA ASN A 359 3.19 -6.09 8.97
C ASN A 359 2.33 -5.16 8.09
N SER A 360 2.98 -4.22 7.41
CA SER A 360 2.29 -3.18 6.61
C SER A 360 1.42 -3.76 5.50
N ASN A 361 1.87 -4.81 4.83
CA ASN A 361 1.11 -5.46 3.78
C ASN A 361 -0.13 -6.14 4.36
N VAL A 362 0.02 -6.86 5.49
CA VAL A 362 -1.11 -7.50 6.18
C VAL A 362 -2.14 -6.48 6.64
N ILE A 363 -1.73 -5.32 7.16
CA ILE A 363 -2.68 -4.27 7.59
C ILE A 363 -3.44 -3.68 6.40
N TRP A 364 -2.77 -3.49 5.27
CA TRP A 364 -3.45 -3.08 4.04
C TRP A 364 -4.48 -4.14 3.60
N GLU A 365 -4.08 -5.41 3.57
CA GLU A 365 -4.96 -6.55 3.23
C GLU A 365 -6.16 -6.64 4.17
N VAL A 366 -5.97 -6.46 5.47
CA VAL A 366 -7.07 -6.38 6.45
C VAL A 366 -8.04 -5.25 6.12
N THR A 367 -7.52 -4.07 5.79
CA THR A 367 -8.36 -2.92 5.44
C THR A 367 -9.19 -3.22 4.19
N ALA A 368 -8.59 -3.86 3.18
CA ALA A 368 -9.29 -4.27 1.97
C ALA A 368 -10.36 -5.35 2.25
N LEU A 369 -10.03 -6.33 3.10
CA LEU A 369 -10.96 -7.38 3.52
C LEU A 369 -12.18 -6.83 4.28
N LEU A 370 -11.96 -5.89 5.22
CA LEU A 370 -13.03 -5.20 5.96
C LEU A 370 -13.92 -4.38 5.02
N LYS A 371 -13.33 -3.66 4.08
CA LYS A 371 -14.07 -2.88 3.07
C LYS A 371 -14.98 -3.77 2.21
N ASN A 372 -14.55 -5.00 1.93
CA ASN A 372 -15.32 -5.99 1.18
C ASN A 372 -16.25 -6.86 2.06
N ASN A 373 -16.44 -6.51 3.33
CA ASN A 373 -17.28 -7.22 4.30
C ASN A 373 -16.98 -8.73 4.39
N LYS A 374 -15.71 -9.12 4.31
CA LYS A 374 -15.31 -10.53 4.41
C LYS A 374 -15.31 -10.99 5.86
N TYR A 375 -15.61 -12.27 6.08
CA TYR A 375 -15.47 -12.87 7.40
C TYR A 375 -13.98 -13.03 7.74
N LEU A 376 -13.55 -12.53 8.90
CA LEU A 376 -12.15 -12.54 9.32
C LEU A 376 -11.94 -13.49 10.50
N ILE A 377 -10.93 -14.34 10.38
CA ILE A 377 -10.34 -15.08 11.51
C ILE A 377 -8.99 -14.42 11.78
N LEU A 378 -8.90 -13.70 12.89
CA LEU A 378 -7.69 -12.98 13.27
C LEU A 378 -6.86 -13.82 14.23
N ILE A 379 -5.57 -13.97 13.91
CA ILE A 379 -4.60 -14.65 14.79
C ILE A 379 -3.42 -13.74 15.04
N ALA A 380 -2.70 -13.93 16.14
CA ALA A 380 -1.46 -13.24 16.45
C ALA A 380 -0.61 -14.06 17.42
N GLU A 381 0.71 -13.94 17.31
CA GLU A 381 1.64 -14.53 18.30
C GLU A 381 1.48 -13.84 19.65
N GLU A 382 1.56 -14.60 20.76
CA GLU A 382 1.52 -14.05 22.13
C GLU A 382 2.58 -12.94 22.27
N ASN A 383 2.22 -11.87 22.97
CA ASN A 383 3.03 -10.67 23.16
C ASN A 383 3.25 -9.79 21.91
N SER A 384 2.62 -10.09 20.79
CA SER A 384 2.63 -9.18 19.62
C SER A 384 1.85 -7.91 19.92
N MET A 385 2.41 -6.75 19.52
CA MET A 385 1.66 -5.48 19.53
C MET A 385 0.67 -5.49 18.35
N VAL A 386 -0.60 -5.66 18.64
CA VAL A 386 -1.67 -5.58 17.63
C VAL A 386 -2.20 -4.16 17.54
N ASN A 387 -2.51 -3.69 16.32
CA ASN A 387 -3.08 -2.37 16.08
C ASN A 387 -4.37 -2.18 16.90
N ILE A 388 -4.48 -1.04 17.59
CA ILE A 388 -5.60 -0.72 18.51
C ILE A 388 -6.96 -0.79 17.80
N GLN A 389 -7.04 -0.41 16.53
CA GLN A 389 -8.30 -0.42 15.76
C GLN A 389 -8.84 -1.84 15.50
N LEU A 390 -7.99 -2.86 15.55
CA LEU A 390 -8.38 -4.26 15.36
C LEU A 390 -8.66 -4.99 16.68
N LYS A 391 -8.39 -4.38 17.83
CA LYS A 391 -8.64 -4.97 19.16
C LYS A 391 -10.14 -5.13 19.48
N GLU A 392 -11.03 -4.50 18.73
CA GLU A 392 -12.47 -4.70 18.84
C GLU A 392 -12.94 -6.03 18.24
N HIS A 393 -12.11 -6.67 17.41
CA HIS A 393 -12.37 -7.98 16.84
C HIS A 393 -11.72 -9.09 17.69
N PRO A 394 -12.37 -10.25 17.86
CA PRO A 394 -11.77 -11.40 18.55
C PRO A 394 -10.48 -11.85 17.85
N ILE A 395 -9.39 -11.95 18.60
CA ILE A 395 -8.09 -12.42 18.12
C ILE A 395 -7.71 -13.69 18.87
N ILE A 396 -7.32 -14.73 18.15
CA ILE A 396 -6.80 -15.96 18.73
C ILE A 396 -5.28 -15.81 18.87
N PHE A 397 -4.80 -15.79 20.10
CA PHE A 397 -3.36 -15.73 20.36
C PHE A 397 -2.74 -17.13 20.40
N TYR A 398 -1.54 -17.26 19.81
CA TYR A 398 -0.80 -18.51 19.78
C TYR A 398 0.66 -18.32 20.26
N LYS A 399 1.23 -19.35 20.87
CA LYS A 399 2.69 -19.44 21.12
C LYS A 399 3.39 -19.99 19.90
N THR A 400 2.88 -21.11 19.42
CA THR A 400 3.28 -21.77 18.18
C THR A 400 2.02 -22.22 17.44
N LEU A 401 2.07 -22.34 16.12
CA LEU A 401 0.90 -22.69 15.30
C LEU A 401 0.50 -24.18 15.40
N ASP A 402 1.30 -25.01 16.08
CA ASP A 402 1.04 -26.41 16.42
C ASP A 402 0.52 -26.60 17.87
N ASP A 403 0.31 -25.52 18.62
CA ASP A 403 -0.25 -25.58 19.99
C ASP A 403 -1.68 -26.16 19.97
N GLU A 404 -1.92 -27.23 20.72
CA GLU A 404 -3.25 -27.88 20.79
C GLU A 404 -4.37 -26.90 21.19
N ASN A 405 -4.13 -26.01 22.15
CA ASN A 405 -5.14 -25.03 22.56
C ASN A 405 -5.48 -24.05 21.44
N PHE A 406 -4.48 -23.60 20.68
CA PHE A 406 -4.68 -22.75 19.53
C PHE A 406 -5.48 -23.50 18.44
N LEU A 407 -5.10 -24.72 18.09
CA LEU A 407 -5.76 -25.53 17.06
C LEU A 407 -7.23 -25.79 17.39
N VAL A 408 -7.56 -26.07 18.67
CA VAL A 408 -8.94 -26.23 19.13
C VAL A 408 -9.74 -24.94 18.99
N GLN A 409 -9.19 -23.80 19.39
CA GLN A 409 -9.85 -22.50 19.23
C GLN A 409 -10.07 -22.15 17.76
N PHE A 410 -9.08 -22.41 16.91
CA PHE A 410 -9.16 -22.19 15.49
C PHE A 410 -10.22 -23.07 14.82
N GLN A 411 -10.29 -24.37 15.14
CA GLN A 411 -11.33 -25.30 14.68
C GLN A 411 -12.74 -24.85 15.11
N ASN A 412 -12.87 -24.34 16.34
CA ASN A 412 -14.13 -23.80 16.83
C ASN A 412 -14.56 -22.55 16.03
N CYS A 413 -13.61 -21.68 15.66
CA CYS A 413 -13.91 -20.52 14.79
C CYS A 413 -14.37 -20.96 13.39
N ILE A 414 -13.71 -21.94 12.77
CA ILE A 414 -14.13 -22.50 11.48
C ILE A 414 -15.52 -23.12 11.59
N SER A 415 -15.76 -23.93 12.63
CA SER A 415 -17.06 -24.56 12.85
C SER A 415 -18.17 -23.52 13.04
N THR A 416 -17.90 -22.47 13.79
CA THR A 416 -18.84 -21.35 13.99
C THR A 416 -19.11 -20.64 12.67
N TYR A 417 -18.09 -20.40 11.86
CA TYR A 417 -18.27 -19.84 10.52
C TYR A 417 -19.16 -20.70 9.64
N ILE A 418 -18.90 -22.01 9.55
CA ILE A 418 -19.70 -22.94 8.73
C ILE A 418 -21.15 -23.02 9.21
N ASN A 419 -21.38 -22.97 10.52
CA ASN A 419 -22.74 -22.99 11.09
C ASN A 419 -23.52 -21.70 10.75
N ASN A 420 -22.86 -20.55 10.79
CA ASN A 420 -23.46 -19.26 10.45
C ASN A 420 -23.64 -19.08 8.95
N TYR A 421 -22.76 -19.66 8.17
CA TYR A 421 -22.73 -19.61 6.70
C TYR A 421 -22.67 -21.03 6.13
N PRO A 422 -23.74 -21.81 6.22
CA PRO A 422 -23.76 -23.19 5.72
C PRO A 422 -23.52 -23.23 4.22
N PHE A 423 -22.89 -24.30 3.75
CA PHE A 423 -22.74 -24.53 2.33
C PHE A 423 -24.13 -24.65 1.68
N SER A 424 -24.37 -23.92 0.61
CA SER A 424 -25.65 -23.87 -0.08
C SER A 424 -25.49 -23.84 -1.60
N GLY A 425 -26.53 -24.25 -2.29
CA GLY A 425 -26.56 -24.18 -3.73
C GLY A 425 -25.40 -24.89 -4.43
N ILE A 426 -24.66 -24.17 -5.28
CA ILE A 426 -23.55 -24.75 -6.05
C ILE A 426 -22.33 -25.05 -5.15
N GLU A 427 -22.17 -24.35 -4.03
CA GLU A 427 -21.09 -24.63 -3.07
C GLU A 427 -21.24 -26.02 -2.46
N GLU A 428 -22.48 -26.41 -2.09
CA GLU A 428 -22.75 -27.75 -1.57
C GLU A 428 -22.44 -28.83 -2.62
N SER A 429 -22.79 -28.58 -3.87
CA SER A 429 -22.44 -29.48 -4.97
C SER A 429 -20.92 -29.61 -5.13
N SER A 430 -20.18 -28.50 -5.08
CA SER A 430 -18.71 -28.49 -5.16
C SER A 430 -18.08 -29.22 -3.97
N ARG A 431 -18.58 -29.00 -2.75
CA ARG A 431 -18.12 -29.69 -1.54
C ARG A 431 -18.27 -31.21 -1.63
N LEU A 432 -19.43 -31.68 -2.13
CA LEU A 432 -19.68 -33.12 -2.33
C LEU A 432 -18.78 -33.71 -3.42
N PHE A 433 -18.52 -32.94 -4.48
CA PHE A 433 -17.62 -33.32 -5.54
C PHE A 433 -16.17 -33.52 -5.04
N ASP A 434 -15.66 -32.59 -4.23
CA ASP A 434 -14.33 -32.66 -3.62
C ASP A 434 -14.17 -33.90 -2.72
N LYS A 435 -15.26 -34.30 -2.04
CA LYS A 435 -15.35 -35.54 -1.24
C LYS A 435 -15.50 -36.80 -2.09
N LYS A 436 -15.45 -36.68 -3.41
CA LYS A 436 -15.64 -37.77 -4.38
C LYS A 436 -17.05 -38.40 -4.34
N GLU A 437 -18.03 -37.71 -3.77
CA GLU A 437 -19.43 -38.12 -3.71
C GLU A 437 -20.17 -37.65 -4.97
N TYR A 438 -19.74 -38.12 -6.14
CA TYR A 438 -20.16 -37.57 -7.45
C TYR A 438 -21.66 -37.62 -7.69
N ASN A 439 -22.35 -38.69 -7.26
CA ASN A 439 -23.80 -38.79 -7.39
C ASN A 439 -24.53 -37.71 -6.57
N ALA A 440 -24.09 -37.54 -5.32
CA ALA A 440 -24.67 -36.54 -4.42
C ALA A 440 -24.38 -35.12 -4.93
N ALA A 441 -23.18 -34.86 -5.44
CA ALA A 441 -22.79 -33.59 -6.05
C ALA A 441 -23.72 -33.24 -7.24
N ALA A 442 -23.95 -34.16 -8.14
CA ALA A 442 -24.84 -33.97 -9.29
C ALA A 442 -26.30 -33.72 -8.89
N ILE A 443 -26.81 -34.46 -7.92
CA ILE A 443 -28.18 -34.28 -7.40
C ILE A 443 -28.32 -32.90 -6.75
N SER A 444 -27.34 -32.49 -5.96
CA SER A 444 -27.27 -31.16 -5.33
C SER A 444 -27.28 -30.05 -6.38
N ALA A 445 -26.48 -30.19 -7.46
CA ALA A 445 -26.44 -29.21 -8.55
C ALA A 445 -27.81 -29.04 -9.22
N PHE A 446 -28.51 -30.14 -9.54
CA PHE A 446 -29.85 -30.08 -10.13
C PHE A 446 -30.89 -29.47 -9.17
N ARG A 447 -30.79 -29.76 -7.87
CA ARG A 447 -31.67 -29.17 -6.85
C ARG A 447 -31.50 -27.66 -6.80
N TYR A 448 -30.23 -27.21 -6.84
CA TYR A 448 -29.93 -25.79 -6.87
C TYR A 448 -30.43 -25.09 -8.13
N LEU A 449 -30.28 -25.72 -9.30
CA LEU A 449 -30.84 -25.21 -10.56
C LEU A 449 -32.34 -25.02 -10.46
N GLU A 450 -33.06 -26.02 -9.93
CA GLU A 450 -34.51 -25.94 -9.74
C GLU A 450 -34.93 -24.81 -8.82
N GLU A 451 -34.17 -24.61 -7.73
CA GLU A 451 -34.42 -23.52 -6.78
C GLU A 451 -34.18 -22.14 -7.42
N CYS A 452 -33.09 -21.97 -8.20
CA CYS A 452 -32.80 -20.74 -8.93
C CYS A 452 -33.91 -20.38 -9.92
N ILE A 453 -34.36 -21.34 -10.72
CA ILE A 453 -35.47 -21.10 -11.69
C ILE A 453 -36.74 -20.69 -10.97
N ARG A 454 -37.08 -21.33 -9.83
CA ARG A 454 -38.27 -20.99 -9.06
C ARG A 454 -38.22 -19.62 -8.38
N LYS A 455 -37.02 -19.14 -8.04
CA LYS A 455 -36.79 -17.83 -7.43
C LYS A 455 -36.66 -16.72 -8.47
N SER A 456 -36.42 -17.07 -9.73
CA SER A 456 -36.22 -16.10 -10.79
C SER A 456 -37.45 -15.24 -11.02
N THR A 457 -37.27 -13.98 -11.42
CA THR A 457 -38.33 -13.03 -11.75
C THR A 457 -38.98 -13.30 -13.11
N ILE A 458 -38.47 -14.27 -13.85
CA ILE A 458 -38.95 -14.65 -15.18
C ILE A 458 -40.34 -15.24 -15.08
N LYS A 459 -41.31 -14.60 -15.72
CA LYS A 459 -42.70 -15.08 -15.79
C LYS A 459 -42.78 -16.32 -16.68
N LEU A 460 -42.80 -17.49 -16.07
CA LEU A 460 -43.23 -18.71 -16.76
C LEU A 460 -44.75 -18.71 -16.89
N GLU A 461 -45.30 -19.14 -18.05
CA GLU A 461 -46.67 -18.98 -18.51
C GLU A 461 -47.81 -19.48 -17.57
N LYS A 462 -47.53 -20.12 -16.45
CA LYS A 462 -48.51 -20.53 -15.39
C LYS A 462 -47.83 -20.79 -14.06
N ASN A 463 -48.59 -20.94 -12.95
CA ASN A 463 -48.15 -21.18 -11.58
C ASN A 463 -46.94 -22.13 -11.46
N THR A 464 -45.77 -21.60 -11.16
CA THR A 464 -44.46 -22.30 -11.12
C THR A 464 -44.40 -23.49 -10.15
N HIS A 465 -45.27 -23.54 -9.14
CA HIS A 465 -45.30 -24.62 -8.14
C HIS A 465 -45.72 -26.00 -8.71
N GLN A 466 -46.34 -26.03 -9.88
CA GLN A 466 -46.82 -27.27 -10.51
C GLN A 466 -45.91 -27.81 -11.61
N TYR A 467 -44.87 -27.06 -12.01
CA TYR A 467 -43.98 -27.48 -13.09
C TYR A 467 -42.79 -28.32 -12.59
N SER A 468 -42.53 -29.44 -13.32
CA SER A 468 -41.27 -30.18 -13.15
C SER A 468 -40.09 -29.37 -13.69
N LEU A 469 -38.88 -29.66 -13.20
CA LEU A 469 -37.64 -29.05 -13.72
C LEU A 469 -37.54 -29.14 -15.25
N SER A 470 -37.97 -30.29 -15.83
CA SER A 470 -38.01 -30.50 -17.28
C SER A 470 -38.91 -29.47 -17.99
N MET A 471 -40.10 -29.21 -17.47
CA MET A 471 -41.04 -28.24 -18.07
C MET A 471 -40.53 -26.80 -17.92
N MET A 472 -39.90 -26.47 -16.80
CA MET A 472 -39.31 -25.14 -16.58
C MET A 472 -38.18 -24.88 -17.58
N LEU A 473 -37.24 -25.79 -17.73
CA LEU A 473 -36.14 -25.67 -18.68
C LEU A 473 -36.59 -25.59 -20.14
N GLN A 474 -37.62 -26.38 -20.52
CA GLN A 474 -38.21 -26.31 -21.86
C GLN A 474 -38.85 -24.94 -22.13
N ASN A 475 -39.54 -24.35 -21.16
CA ASN A 475 -40.09 -23.01 -21.29
C ASN A 475 -39.04 -21.92 -21.42
N LEU A 476 -37.96 -21.99 -20.65
CA LEU A 476 -36.81 -21.06 -20.77
C LEU A 476 -36.14 -21.15 -22.14
N CYS A 477 -36.02 -22.35 -22.70
CA CYS A 477 -35.51 -22.52 -24.08
C CYS A 477 -36.47 -21.93 -25.13
N LYS A 478 -37.78 -22.12 -24.98
CA LYS A 478 -38.76 -21.54 -25.92
C LYS A 478 -38.79 -20.03 -25.90
N GLN A 479 -38.49 -19.44 -24.76
CA GLN A 479 -38.39 -17.99 -24.58
C GLN A 479 -36.99 -17.43 -24.97
N GLU A 480 -36.14 -18.27 -25.53
CA GLU A 480 -34.79 -17.90 -25.93
C GLU A 480 -33.93 -17.27 -24.79
N ILE A 481 -34.17 -17.71 -23.54
CA ILE A 481 -33.43 -17.24 -22.36
C ILE A 481 -32.15 -18.06 -22.19
N ILE A 482 -32.22 -19.36 -22.50
CA ILE A 482 -31.08 -20.26 -22.45
C ILE A 482 -30.44 -20.31 -23.84
N HIS A 483 -29.20 -19.81 -23.95
CA HIS A 483 -28.48 -19.72 -25.22
C HIS A 483 -27.29 -20.69 -25.33
N ASN A 484 -26.70 -21.04 -24.19
CA ASN A 484 -25.44 -21.81 -24.14
C ASN A 484 -25.64 -23.32 -24.10
N VAL A 485 -26.89 -23.80 -24.06
CA VAL A 485 -27.21 -25.23 -23.95
C VAL A 485 -28.32 -25.58 -24.93
N SER A 486 -28.11 -26.64 -25.72
CA SER A 486 -29.09 -27.10 -26.68
C SER A 486 -30.26 -27.84 -26.02
N PHE A 487 -31.45 -27.82 -26.67
CA PHE A 487 -32.63 -28.54 -26.19
C PHE A 487 -32.36 -30.07 -26.04
N ASN A 488 -31.55 -30.66 -26.87
CA ASN A 488 -31.18 -32.08 -26.79
C ASN A 488 -30.34 -32.37 -25.56
N GLU A 489 -29.36 -31.52 -25.26
CA GLU A 489 -28.53 -31.63 -24.04
C GLU A 489 -29.41 -31.52 -22.77
N ILE A 490 -30.30 -30.57 -22.72
CA ILE A 490 -31.26 -30.45 -21.59
C ILE A 490 -32.01 -31.75 -21.38
N LYS A 491 -32.48 -32.36 -22.46
CA LYS A 491 -33.22 -33.62 -22.39
C LYS A 491 -32.35 -34.78 -21.89
N GLU A 492 -31.11 -34.87 -22.32
CA GLU A 492 -30.16 -35.87 -21.85
C GLU A 492 -29.84 -35.71 -20.36
N TYR A 493 -29.54 -34.49 -19.92
CA TYR A 493 -29.22 -34.23 -18.51
C TYR A 493 -30.43 -34.45 -17.59
N ILE A 494 -31.64 -34.15 -18.03
CA ILE A 494 -32.88 -34.48 -17.26
C ILE A 494 -33.08 -35.98 -17.15
N MET A 495 -32.85 -36.74 -18.24
CA MET A 495 -32.90 -38.20 -18.17
C MET A 495 -31.85 -38.76 -17.21
N LEU A 496 -30.64 -38.23 -17.23
CA LEU A 496 -29.60 -38.62 -16.32
C LEU A 496 -29.92 -38.30 -14.86
N ARG A 497 -30.46 -37.10 -14.59
CA ARG A 497 -30.95 -36.70 -13.25
C ARG A 497 -32.02 -37.66 -12.75
N ASN A 498 -32.99 -38.02 -13.57
CA ASN A 498 -34.03 -38.94 -13.17
C ASN A 498 -33.48 -40.36 -12.86
N LYS A 499 -32.50 -40.83 -13.64
CA LYS A 499 -31.80 -42.08 -13.33
C LYS A 499 -31.03 -41.99 -11.99
N LEU A 500 -30.30 -40.89 -11.74
CA LEU A 500 -29.57 -40.68 -10.49
C LEU A 500 -30.46 -40.67 -9.24
N VAL A 501 -31.69 -40.12 -9.35
CA VAL A 501 -32.63 -40.03 -8.23
C VAL A 501 -33.39 -41.35 -7.99
N HIS A 502 -33.68 -42.10 -9.05
CA HIS A 502 -34.59 -43.25 -8.98
C HIS A 502 -33.91 -44.63 -9.16
N THR A 503 -32.60 -44.64 -9.46
CA THR A 503 -31.83 -45.87 -9.67
C THR A 503 -30.47 -45.81 -8.97
N ASN A 504 -29.87 -46.95 -8.68
CA ASN A 504 -28.55 -47.05 -8.04
C ASN A 504 -27.41 -46.95 -9.06
N ILE A 505 -27.48 -46.05 -10.03
CA ILE A 505 -26.37 -45.81 -10.94
C ILE A 505 -25.26 -44.98 -10.24
N THR A 506 -24.04 -45.22 -10.61
CA THR A 506 -22.88 -44.42 -10.24
C THR A 506 -22.34 -43.66 -11.46
N ILE A 507 -22.04 -42.38 -11.25
CA ILE A 507 -21.42 -41.55 -12.29
C ILE A 507 -19.93 -41.35 -12.03
N SER A 508 -19.19 -41.14 -13.10
CA SER A 508 -17.77 -40.84 -13.05
C SER A 508 -17.53 -39.38 -12.65
N LYS A 509 -16.29 -39.04 -12.26
CA LYS A 509 -15.85 -37.66 -12.03
C LYS A 509 -16.18 -36.76 -13.22
N SER A 510 -15.85 -37.21 -14.45
CA SER A 510 -16.11 -36.46 -15.68
C SER A 510 -17.60 -36.18 -15.91
N GLN A 511 -18.47 -37.14 -15.65
CA GLN A 511 -19.92 -36.94 -15.76
C GLN A 511 -20.46 -35.96 -14.73
N ALA A 512 -19.96 -35.99 -13.49
CA ALA A 512 -20.34 -35.04 -12.47
C ALA A 512 -19.86 -33.61 -12.83
N THR A 513 -18.63 -33.46 -13.33
CA THR A 513 -18.12 -32.17 -13.82
C THR A 513 -18.99 -31.61 -14.94
N ASN A 514 -19.37 -32.44 -15.92
CA ASN A 514 -20.22 -32.00 -17.03
C ASN A 514 -21.62 -31.54 -16.54
N ILE A 515 -22.20 -32.22 -15.54
CA ILE A 515 -23.47 -31.82 -14.94
C ILE A 515 -23.34 -30.48 -14.23
N MET A 516 -22.29 -30.29 -13.45
CA MET A 516 -22.06 -29.02 -12.73
C MET A 516 -21.88 -27.86 -13.69
N ASN A 517 -21.13 -28.06 -14.80
CA ASN A 517 -20.94 -27.04 -15.83
C ASN A 517 -22.26 -26.73 -16.56
N PHE A 518 -23.05 -27.76 -16.91
CA PHE A 518 -24.37 -27.58 -17.47
C PHE A 518 -25.27 -26.71 -16.58
N VAL A 519 -25.28 -26.98 -15.27
CA VAL A 519 -26.08 -26.20 -14.31
C VAL A 519 -25.55 -24.76 -14.22
N LYS A 520 -24.22 -24.55 -14.15
CA LYS A 520 -23.63 -23.21 -14.11
C LYS A 520 -23.99 -22.38 -15.35
N ASN A 521 -23.92 -22.97 -16.53
CA ASN A 521 -24.22 -22.28 -17.79
C ASN A 521 -25.67 -21.79 -17.82
N ILE A 522 -26.61 -22.63 -17.42
CA ILE A 522 -28.03 -22.25 -17.38
C ILE A 522 -28.29 -21.13 -16.35
N ILE A 523 -27.67 -21.21 -15.17
CA ILE A 523 -27.80 -20.16 -14.16
C ILE A 523 -27.23 -18.83 -14.67
N ASN A 524 -26.09 -18.86 -15.35
CA ASN A 524 -25.50 -17.67 -15.95
C ASN A 524 -26.41 -17.04 -17.01
N ASP A 525 -27.03 -17.85 -17.88
CA ASP A 525 -27.98 -17.37 -18.88
C ASP A 525 -29.18 -16.69 -18.22
N ILE A 526 -29.76 -17.30 -17.17
CA ILE A 526 -30.89 -16.75 -16.40
C ILE A 526 -30.50 -15.42 -15.76
N THR A 527 -29.35 -15.38 -15.07
CA THR A 527 -28.87 -14.17 -14.38
C THR A 527 -28.57 -13.04 -15.38
N SER A 528 -27.99 -13.37 -16.53
CA SER A 528 -27.72 -12.40 -17.59
C SER A 528 -29.00 -11.81 -18.16
N TYR A 529 -30.04 -12.60 -18.33
CA TYR A 529 -31.35 -12.15 -18.79
C TYR A 529 -32.05 -11.25 -17.75
N GLU A 530 -32.02 -11.63 -16.48
CA GLU A 530 -32.60 -10.83 -15.38
C GLU A 530 -31.93 -9.47 -15.24
N ASN A 531 -30.61 -9.37 -15.49
CA ASN A 531 -29.86 -8.10 -15.45
C ASN A 531 -30.16 -7.19 -16.67
N GLN A 532 -30.83 -7.68 -17.70
CA GLN A 532 -31.25 -6.91 -18.89
C GLN A 532 -32.71 -6.40 -18.79
N LEU A 533 -33.48 -6.93 -17.84
CA LEU A 533 -34.84 -6.49 -17.54
C LEU A 533 -34.84 -5.36 -16.51
#